data_241ad0d0e049d8c92df0d6954dcce6b3
#
_entry.id   241ad0d0e049d8c92df0d6954dcce6b3
#
_cell.length_a   1.000
_cell.length_b   1.000
_cell.length_c   1.000
_cell.angle_alpha   90.00
_cell.angle_beta   90.00
_cell.angle_gamma   90.00
#
_symmetry.space_group_name_H-M   'P 1'
#
loop_
_entity.id
_entity.type
_entity.pdbx_description
1 polymer ?
#
loop_
_entity_poly.entity_id
_entity_poly.type
_entity_poly.pdbx_seq_one_letter_code
_entity_poly.pdbx_strand_id
1 'polypeptide(L)'
;MSTIRELDLLLQGLVDKGLPGCGLEVRQRGNVIYEGYFGYADCEAQTKISRHSVFRQASLSKIPLYTTAMILYEQGKFLLSDPLWQYLPEWRHCKKYILHPNGSVTIKETDRPLTIQDVLSMKCGLPYCNSDVSTEDLTLASMQENMQPLWEKGHYTLQEEIKAMSKAIQAFEPGTHWLYGFSSELVAGLIEVICEKSIDDVFKSLLFEPLEMRSTGSHFFGDISERLVKLYQKDENGLLSPGPSWFDKKHLPGEENQRGWARLFSTVNDYGNLLEMLANGGLFQNRTILGRKTIDLMRCNGLNTDQLMDFQDTYNAGYGYGLGVKTLIQPEKGNHNGSLGAFGWTGGFGTWAEADPSEGLSIVYMHNQIPNEELYVHHRVRTAVYGLIE
;
A
#
# COMPACT_ATOMS: atom_id res chain seq x y z
N MET A 1 4.81 -30.87 8.28
CA MET A 1 5.55 -29.77 7.67
C MET A 1 5.06 -29.59 6.24
N SER A 2 4.66 -28.38 5.86
CA SER A 2 4.44 -28.05 4.44
C SER A 2 5.76 -28.23 3.70
N THR A 3 5.70 -28.77 2.49
CA THR A 3 6.87 -28.94 1.64
C THR A 3 6.85 -27.93 0.50
N ILE A 4 7.98 -27.64 -0.11
CA ILE A 4 8.05 -26.82 -1.34
C ILE A 4 7.06 -27.36 -2.39
N ARG A 5 6.93 -28.68 -2.51
CA ARG A 5 6.00 -29.32 -3.44
C ARG A 5 4.53 -29.01 -3.12
N GLU A 6 4.14 -28.93 -1.86
CA GLU A 6 2.76 -28.59 -1.47
C GLU A 6 2.45 -27.13 -1.77
N LEU A 7 3.44 -26.24 -1.64
CA LEU A 7 3.31 -24.84 -2.02
C LEU A 7 3.18 -24.68 -3.56
N ASP A 8 3.97 -25.43 -4.33
CA ASP A 8 3.81 -25.51 -5.79
C ASP A 8 2.42 -25.98 -6.20
N LEU A 9 1.93 -27.05 -5.55
CA LEU A 9 0.57 -27.58 -5.81
C LEU A 9 -0.52 -26.58 -5.43
N LEU A 10 -0.33 -25.82 -4.34
CA LEU A 10 -1.25 -24.76 -3.96
C LEU A 10 -1.32 -23.66 -5.04
N LEU A 11 -0.16 -23.13 -5.46
CA LEU A 11 -0.09 -22.05 -6.44
C LEU A 11 -0.59 -22.50 -7.83
N GLN A 12 -0.21 -23.71 -8.27
CA GLN A 12 -0.77 -24.28 -9.50
C GLN A 12 -2.29 -24.46 -9.39
N GLY A 13 -2.79 -24.94 -8.24
CA GLY A 13 -4.22 -25.09 -7.99
C GLY A 13 -5.00 -23.78 -8.00
N LEU A 14 -4.37 -22.63 -7.69
CA LEU A 14 -4.99 -21.30 -7.86
C LEU A 14 -5.14 -20.98 -9.35
N VAL A 15 -4.11 -21.25 -10.16
CA VAL A 15 -4.15 -21.06 -11.62
C VAL A 15 -5.21 -21.98 -12.26
N ASP A 16 -5.24 -23.25 -11.87
CA ASP A 16 -6.22 -24.22 -12.38
C ASP A 16 -7.67 -23.82 -12.04
N LYS A 17 -7.89 -23.02 -11.00
CA LYS A 17 -9.18 -22.45 -10.61
C LYS A 17 -9.50 -21.10 -11.27
N GLY A 18 -8.68 -20.68 -12.22
CA GLY A 18 -8.92 -19.51 -13.04
C GLY A 18 -8.19 -18.24 -12.61
N LEU A 19 -7.14 -18.33 -11.81
CA LEU A 19 -6.20 -17.21 -11.66
C LEU A 19 -5.33 -17.13 -12.91
N PRO A 20 -5.15 -15.96 -13.57
CA PRO A 20 -4.34 -15.85 -14.79
C PRO A 20 -2.91 -16.35 -14.59
N GLY A 21 -2.29 -15.88 -13.54
CA GLY A 21 -0.94 -16.28 -13.14
C GLY A 21 -0.48 -15.53 -11.90
N CYS A 22 0.51 -16.08 -11.22
CA CYS A 22 1.05 -15.50 -9.98
C CYS A 22 2.55 -15.77 -9.82
N GLY A 23 3.19 -14.95 -8.98
CA GLY A 23 4.55 -15.14 -8.50
C GLY A 23 4.59 -15.07 -6.98
N LEU A 24 5.41 -15.90 -6.37
CA LEU A 24 5.70 -15.90 -4.95
C LEU A 24 7.20 -16.02 -4.71
N GLU A 25 7.73 -15.16 -3.85
CA GLU A 25 9.08 -15.28 -3.30
C GLU A 25 9.01 -15.24 -1.78
N VAL A 26 9.75 -16.12 -1.15
CA VAL A 26 9.90 -16.20 0.31
C VAL A 26 11.38 -16.17 0.63
N ARG A 27 11.80 -15.25 1.48
CA ARG A 27 13.17 -15.19 1.99
C ARG A 27 13.16 -15.32 3.51
N GLN A 28 14.16 -16.01 4.02
CA GLN A 28 14.43 -16.09 5.45
C GLN A 28 15.87 -15.74 5.73
N ARG A 29 16.09 -14.73 6.58
CA ARG A 29 17.42 -14.24 6.97
C ARG A 29 18.35 -13.96 5.79
N GLY A 30 17.81 -13.31 4.74
CA GLY A 30 18.52 -12.94 3.53
C GLY A 30 18.67 -14.06 2.49
N ASN A 31 18.16 -15.26 2.73
CA ASN A 31 18.21 -16.36 1.79
C ASN A 31 16.84 -16.61 1.16
N VAL A 32 16.79 -16.76 -0.16
CA VAL A 32 15.59 -17.21 -0.86
C VAL A 32 15.37 -18.68 -0.51
N ILE A 33 14.28 -18.97 0.24
CA ILE A 33 13.89 -20.33 0.62
C ILE A 33 12.81 -20.90 -0.31
N TYR A 34 12.12 -20.02 -1.04
CA TYR A 34 11.15 -20.38 -2.07
C TYR A 34 11.06 -19.29 -3.13
N GLU A 35 10.97 -19.70 -4.41
CA GLU A 35 10.65 -18.86 -5.55
C GLU A 35 9.82 -19.68 -6.55
N GLY A 36 8.61 -19.19 -6.89
CA GLY A 36 7.70 -19.91 -7.79
C GLY A 36 6.88 -18.97 -8.67
N TYR A 37 6.70 -19.36 -9.95
CA TYR A 37 5.99 -18.59 -10.96
C TYR A 37 5.05 -19.50 -11.73
N PHE A 38 3.74 -19.20 -11.74
CA PHE A 38 2.70 -20.08 -12.28
C PHE A 38 1.76 -19.29 -13.19
N GLY A 39 1.22 -19.96 -14.22
CA GLY A 39 0.26 -19.36 -15.15
C GLY A 39 0.89 -18.40 -16.15
N TYR A 40 0.13 -17.40 -16.56
CA TYR A 40 0.44 -16.53 -17.69
C TYR A 40 0.46 -15.05 -17.30
N ALA A 41 1.44 -14.33 -17.82
CA ALA A 41 1.49 -12.87 -17.80
C ALA A 41 0.53 -12.27 -18.86
N ASP A 42 0.34 -13.01 -19.95
CA ASP A 42 -0.59 -12.74 -21.04
C ASP A 42 -1.22 -14.06 -21.45
N CYS A 43 -2.52 -14.25 -21.14
CA CYS A 43 -3.25 -15.48 -21.44
C CYS A 43 -3.47 -15.67 -22.93
N GLU A 44 -3.71 -14.59 -23.68
CA GLU A 44 -3.95 -14.64 -25.12
C GLU A 44 -2.66 -14.97 -25.88
N ALA A 45 -1.56 -14.32 -25.54
CA ALA A 45 -0.26 -14.57 -26.13
C ALA A 45 0.47 -15.80 -25.54
N GLN A 46 -0.10 -16.47 -24.52
CA GLN A 46 0.50 -17.59 -23.80
C GLN A 46 1.89 -17.28 -23.19
N THR A 47 2.13 -16.02 -22.85
CA THR A 47 3.37 -15.57 -22.21
C THR A 47 3.36 -15.99 -20.75
N LYS A 48 4.32 -16.83 -20.32
CA LYS A 48 4.38 -17.33 -18.95
C LYS A 48 4.80 -16.24 -17.95
N ILE A 49 4.30 -16.33 -16.72
CA ILE A 49 4.88 -15.60 -15.59
C ILE A 49 6.31 -16.08 -15.36
N SER A 50 7.20 -15.15 -15.05
CA SER A 50 8.61 -15.40 -14.74
C SER A 50 9.13 -14.44 -13.68
N ARG A 51 10.35 -14.61 -13.21
CA ARG A 51 11.02 -13.67 -12.30
C ARG A 51 11.15 -12.24 -12.85
N HIS A 52 11.07 -12.09 -14.17
CA HIS A 52 11.15 -10.79 -14.84
C HIS A 52 9.78 -10.13 -15.05
N SER A 53 8.70 -10.83 -14.73
CA SER A 53 7.34 -10.30 -14.85
C SER A 53 7.14 -9.14 -13.89
N VAL A 54 6.58 -8.05 -14.41
CA VAL A 54 6.33 -6.81 -13.68
C VAL A 54 4.85 -6.72 -13.34
N PHE A 55 4.53 -6.47 -12.07
CA PHE A 55 3.16 -6.41 -11.57
C PHE A 55 2.80 -5.00 -11.12
N ARG A 56 1.57 -4.56 -11.39
CA ARG A 56 1.02 -3.34 -10.81
C ARG A 56 0.78 -3.55 -9.32
N GLN A 57 1.35 -2.69 -8.50
CA GLN A 57 1.33 -2.83 -7.05
C GLN A 57 0.01 -2.35 -6.42
N ALA A 58 -0.71 -1.43 -7.09
CA ALA A 58 -1.84 -0.76 -6.48
C ALA A 58 -1.47 -0.24 -5.06
N SER A 59 -2.30 -0.50 -4.06
CA SER A 59 -2.07 -0.03 -2.69
C SER A 59 -0.85 -0.64 -1.99
N LEU A 60 -0.24 -1.69 -2.55
CA LEU A 60 1.03 -2.18 -2.05
C LEU A 60 2.14 -1.11 -2.22
N SER A 61 1.99 -0.14 -3.12
CA SER A 61 2.84 1.07 -3.23
C SER A 61 3.01 1.85 -1.92
N LYS A 62 2.12 1.65 -0.95
CA LYS A 62 2.19 2.31 0.36
C LYS A 62 3.39 1.86 1.19
N ILE A 63 3.80 0.59 1.13
CA ILE A 63 4.97 0.14 1.91
C ILE A 63 6.22 0.94 1.54
N PRO A 64 6.64 1.06 0.25
CA PRO A 64 7.75 1.93 -0.12
C PRO A 64 7.54 3.39 0.28
N LEU A 65 6.32 3.93 0.10
CA LEU A 65 6.01 5.32 0.44
C LEU A 65 6.25 5.61 1.93
N TYR A 66 5.66 4.81 2.80
CA TYR A 66 5.79 5.01 4.24
C TYR A 66 7.19 4.66 4.75
N THR A 67 7.86 3.68 4.15
CA THR A 67 9.27 3.40 4.44
C THR A 67 10.14 4.63 4.12
N THR A 68 9.91 5.29 2.99
CA THR A 68 10.61 6.52 2.62
C THR A 68 10.33 7.65 3.61
N ALA A 69 9.07 7.84 4.03
CA ALA A 69 8.73 8.80 5.08
C ALA A 69 9.47 8.49 6.39
N MET A 70 9.57 7.22 6.78
CA MET A 70 10.27 6.82 8.00
C MET A 70 11.79 7.00 7.91
N ILE A 71 12.40 6.91 6.72
CA ILE A 71 13.81 7.29 6.50
C ILE A 71 13.99 8.79 6.80
N LEU A 72 13.10 9.65 6.29
CA LEU A 72 13.16 11.09 6.54
C LEU A 72 12.89 11.43 8.01
N TYR A 73 11.97 10.73 8.66
CA TYR A 73 11.72 10.83 10.09
C TYR A 73 12.99 10.51 10.92
N GLU A 74 13.67 9.41 10.60
CA GLU A 74 14.91 9.01 11.27
C GLU A 74 16.04 10.02 11.06
N GLN A 75 16.04 10.72 9.93
CA GLN A 75 16.95 11.82 9.64
C GLN A 75 16.59 13.12 10.39
N GLY A 76 15.54 13.12 11.20
CA GLY A 76 15.07 14.29 11.96
C GLY A 76 14.46 15.39 11.09
N LYS A 77 13.95 15.05 9.89
CA LYS A 77 13.36 16.04 8.98
C LYS A 77 11.99 16.53 9.44
N PHE A 78 11.30 15.74 10.27
CA PHE A 78 10.04 16.07 10.92
C PHE A 78 9.86 15.22 12.18
N LEU A 79 8.95 15.63 13.05
CA LEU A 79 8.45 14.85 14.18
C LEU A 79 7.03 14.34 13.90
N LEU A 80 6.66 13.21 14.47
CA LEU A 80 5.29 12.67 14.33
C LEU A 80 4.23 13.62 14.90
N SER A 81 4.59 14.40 15.93
CA SER A 81 3.74 15.41 16.56
C SER A 81 3.64 16.74 15.81
N ASP A 82 4.47 16.95 14.78
CA ASP A 82 4.44 18.19 14.04
C ASP A 82 3.08 18.37 13.35
N PRO A 83 2.49 19.57 13.42
CA PRO A 83 1.34 19.91 12.62
C PRO A 83 1.68 19.86 11.12
N LEU A 84 0.87 19.17 10.33
CA LEU A 84 1.09 19.03 8.88
C LEU A 84 1.25 20.39 8.17
N TRP A 85 0.53 21.42 8.63
CA TRP A 85 0.57 22.76 8.03
C TRP A 85 1.95 23.46 8.11
N GLN A 86 2.87 22.98 8.92
CA GLN A 86 4.24 23.49 8.93
C GLN A 86 4.97 23.20 7.61
N TYR A 87 4.59 22.13 6.93
CA TYR A 87 5.15 21.67 5.67
C TYR A 87 4.19 21.93 4.48
N LEU A 88 2.90 21.78 4.71
CA LEU A 88 1.82 22.01 3.75
C LEU A 88 0.87 23.10 4.32
N PRO A 89 1.19 24.39 4.13
CA PRO A 89 0.53 25.51 4.82
C PRO A 89 -0.98 25.59 4.60
N GLU A 90 -1.48 25.10 3.48
CA GLU A 90 -2.90 25.04 3.13
C GLU A 90 -3.72 24.15 4.08
N TRP A 91 -3.08 23.26 4.86
CA TRP A 91 -3.72 22.38 5.85
C TRP A 91 -3.84 22.99 7.25
N ARG A 92 -3.65 24.32 7.36
CA ARG A 92 -3.72 25.03 8.66
C ARG A 92 -5.12 25.08 9.24
N HIS A 93 -6.15 25.25 8.41
CA HIS A 93 -7.54 25.45 8.80
C HIS A 93 -8.42 24.30 8.28
N CYS A 94 -8.22 23.13 8.87
CA CYS A 94 -9.03 21.96 8.54
C CYS A 94 -10.46 22.14 9.10
N LYS A 95 -11.45 21.61 8.37
CA LYS A 95 -12.84 21.57 8.77
C LYS A 95 -13.33 20.13 8.80
N LYS A 96 -14.33 19.87 9.66
CA LYS A 96 -14.96 18.56 9.79
C LYS A 96 -16.48 18.65 9.71
N TYR A 97 -17.10 17.55 9.33
CA TYR A 97 -18.53 17.34 9.50
C TYR A 97 -18.85 16.86 10.92
N ILE A 98 -20.00 17.30 11.44
CA ILE A 98 -20.64 16.76 12.64
C ILE A 98 -22.01 16.29 12.22
N LEU A 99 -22.23 14.98 12.24
CA LEU A 99 -23.52 14.38 11.98
C LEU A 99 -24.31 14.32 13.30
N HIS A 100 -25.49 14.96 13.32
CA HIS A 100 -26.38 14.95 14.48
C HIS A 100 -27.35 13.76 14.41
N PRO A 101 -27.91 13.31 15.57
CA PRO A 101 -28.86 12.18 15.62
C PRO A 101 -30.12 12.38 14.78
N ASN A 102 -30.51 13.63 14.49
CA ASN A 102 -31.64 13.98 13.63
C ASN A 102 -31.28 13.97 12.12
N GLY A 103 -30.08 13.53 11.73
CA GLY A 103 -29.60 13.53 10.36
C GLY A 103 -29.11 14.89 9.82
N SER A 104 -29.19 15.97 10.63
CA SER A 104 -28.60 17.24 10.21
C SER A 104 -27.09 17.24 10.34
N VAL A 105 -26.42 18.06 9.52
CA VAL A 105 -24.96 18.17 9.48
C VAL A 105 -24.55 19.61 9.82
N THR A 106 -23.52 19.72 10.66
CA THR A 106 -22.86 21.00 10.94
C THR A 106 -21.41 20.91 10.48
N ILE A 107 -20.90 21.99 9.89
CA ILE A 107 -19.48 22.12 9.52
C ILE A 107 -18.83 23.07 10.52
N LYS A 108 -17.69 22.64 11.08
CA LYS A 108 -16.85 23.52 11.93
C LYS A 108 -15.36 23.26 11.70
N GLU A 109 -14.51 24.18 12.16
CA GLU A 109 -13.06 23.91 12.22
C GLU A 109 -12.77 22.76 13.18
N THR A 110 -11.68 22.04 12.91
CA THR A 110 -11.16 20.99 13.79
C THR A 110 -10.67 21.60 15.11
N ASP A 111 -10.80 20.86 16.20
CA ASP A 111 -10.43 21.36 17.54
C ASP A 111 -8.92 21.31 17.78
N ARG A 112 -8.18 20.56 16.92
CA ARG A 112 -6.73 20.48 16.93
C ARG A 112 -6.18 20.42 15.49
N PRO A 113 -4.89 20.76 15.28
CA PRO A 113 -4.30 20.61 13.97
C PRO A 113 -4.17 19.12 13.58
N LEU A 114 -4.23 18.86 12.27
CA LEU A 114 -3.84 17.58 11.68
C LEU A 114 -2.33 17.40 11.85
N THR A 115 -1.89 16.30 12.47
CA THR A 115 -0.47 15.99 12.70
C THR A 115 0.06 15.02 11.64
N ILE A 116 1.39 14.95 11.50
CA ILE A 116 2.04 13.98 10.62
C ILE A 116 1.71 12.54 11.07
N GLN A 117 1.61 12.29 12.38
CA GLN A 117 1.18 10.98 12.91
C GLN A 117 -0.22 10.59 12.42
N ASP A 118 -1.17 11.53 12.41
CA ASP A 118 -2.52 11.24 11.92
C ASP A 118 -2.51 10.84 10.44
N VAL A 119 -1.71 11.53 9.64
CA VAL A 119 -1.56 11.23 8.22
C VAL A 119 -0.91 9.88 8.00
N LEU A 120 0.20 9.58 8.69
CA LEU A 120 0.91 8.29 8.59
C LEU A 120 0.07 7.11 9.10
N SER A 121 -0.90 7.34 9.98
CA SER A 121 -1.75 6.29 10.58
C SER A 121 -3.19 6.26 10.03
N MET A 122 -3.47 6.88 8.88
CA MET A 122 -4.80 6.89 8.23
C MET A 122 -5.90 7.47 9.12
N LYS A 123 -5.62 8.54 9.86
CA LYS A 123 -6.54 9.17 10.81
C LYS A 123 -6.92 10.62 10.43
N CYS A 124 -6.83 10.96 9.14
CA CYS A 124 -7.11 12.32 8.67
C CYS A 124 -8.53 12.51 8.11
N GLY A 125 -9.37 11.47 8.08
CA GLY A 125 -10.77 11.61 7.64
C GLY A 125 -10.95 11.91 6.15
N LEU A 126 -10.09 11.38 5.26
CA LEU A 126 -10.14 11.55 3.81
C LEU A 126 -10.38 10.19 3.14
N PRO A 127 -11.64 9.82 2.82
CA PRO A 127 -12.00 8.49 2.33
C PRO A 127 -11.63 8.21 0.86
N TYR A 128 -11.54 6.93 0.52
CA TYR A 128 -11.65 6.45 -0.87
C TYR A 128 -13.04 5.96 -1.22
N CYS A 129 -13.81 5.58 -0.23
CA CYS A 129 -15.02 4.78 -0.38
C CYS A 129 -16.19 5.53 -1.03
N ASN A 130 -17.09 4.74 -1.60
CA ASN A 130 -18.34 5.14 -2.25
C ASN A 130 -19.49 4.39 -1.59
N SER A 131 -19.52 4.30 -0.28
CA SER A 131 -20.56 3.61 0.47
C SER A 131 -21.67 4.55 0.92
N ASP A 132 -22.63 4.05 1.64
CA ASP A 132 -23.87 4.67 2.10
C ASP A 132 -23.75 6.12 2.62
N VAL A 133 -24.86 6.86 2.67
CA VAL A 133 -24.90 8.28 3.08
C VAL A 133 -24.32 8.47 4.48
N SER A 134 -23.09 8.96 4.53
CA SER A 134 -22.27 9.15 5.72
C SER A 134 -21.49 10.46 5.64
N THR A 135 -20.78 10.84 6.70
CA THR A 135 -19.86 11.98 6.64
C THR A 135 -18.70 11.75 5.68
N GLU A 136 -18.35 10.50 5.41
CA GLU A 136 -17.34 10.09 4.43
C GLU A 136 -17.77 10.44 3.01
N ASP A 137 -19.04 10.18 2.65
CA ASP A 137 -19.58 10.53 1.34
C ASP A 137 -19.67 12.06 1.16
N LEU A 138 -20.05 12.80 2.21
CA LEU A 138 -20.04 14.25 2.20
C LEU A 138 -18.62 14.81 2.02
N THR A 139 -17.63 14.19 2.67
CA THR A 139 -16.22 14.51 2.47
C THR A 139 -15.79 14.26 1.04
N LEU A 140 -16.15 13.10 0.48
CA LEU A 140 -15.81 12.73 -0.89
C LEU A 140 -16.46 13.70 -1.89
N ALA A 141 -17.72 14.06 -1.69
CA ALA A 141 -18.41 15.07 -2.51
C ALA A 141 -17.70 16.42 -2.45
N SER A 142 -17.31 16.86 -1.25
CA SER A 142 -16.53 18.09 -1.06
C SER A 142 -15.16 18.02 -1.75
N MET A 143 -14.48 16.87 -1.69
CA MET A 143 -13.22 16.66 -2.40
C MET A 143 -13.41 16.72 -3.92
N GLN A 144 -14.43 16.05 -4.45
CA GLN A 144 -14.75 16.06 -5.88
C GLN A 144 -14.99 17.47 -6.40
N GLU A 145 -15.80 18.27 -5.67
CA GLU A 145 -16.05 19.67 -6.00
C GLU A 145 -14.76 20.49 -6.10
N ASN A 146 -13.84 20.31 -5.14
CA ASN A 146 -12.59 21.04 -5.11
C ASN A 146 -11.56 20.52 -6.14
N MET A 147 -11.65 19.24 -6.55
CA MET A 147 -10.77 18.62 -7.53
C MET A 147 -11.22 18.84 -8.97
N GLN A 148 -12.50 19.13 -9.21
CA GLN A 148 -13.06 19.27 -10.55
C GLN A 148 -12.27 20.25 -11.46
N PRO A 149 -11.84 21.44 -11.01
CA PRO A 149 -11.06 22.36 -11.85
C PRO A 149 -9.71 21.76 -12.31
N LEU A 150 -9.09 20.89 -11.50
CA LEU A 150 -7.87 20.20 -11.88
C LEU A 150 -8.14 19.10 -12.91
N TRP A 151 -9.23 18.36 -12.74
CA TRP A 151 -9.61 17.32 -13.70
C TRP A 151 -9.97 17.91 -15.07
N GLU A 152 -10.62 19.06 -15.09
CA GLU A 152 -10.92 19.79 -16.33
C GLU A 152 -9.66 20.33 -17.01
N LYS A 153 -8.66 20.76 -16.22
CA LYS A 153 -7.32 21.15 -16.73
C LYS A 153 -6.57 19.97 -17.35
N GLY A 154 -6.79 18.74 -16.83
CA GLY A 154 -6.21 17.49 -17.33
C GLY A 154 -4.84 17.16 -16.76
N HIS A 155 -3.90 18.10 -16.70
CA HIS A 155 -2.57 17.93 -16.12
C HIS A 155 -2.44 18.74 -14.83
N TYR A 156 -2.01 18.09 -13.74
CA TYR A 156 -1.77 18.73 -12.45
C TYR A 156 -0.72 17.96 -11.65
N THR A 157 0.02 18.70 -10.84
CA THR A 157 1.03 18.15 -9.96
C THR A 157 0.39 17.56 -8.68
N LEU A 158 1.14 16.73 -7.96
CA LEU A 158 0.74 16.24 -6.64
C LEU A 158 0.48 17.39 -5.66
N GLN A 159 1.29 18.45 -5.71
CA GLN A 159 1.11 19.64 -4.84
C GLN A 159 -0.18 20.40 -5.16
N GLU A 160 -0.55 20.54 -6.44
CA GLU A 160 -1.84 21.11 -6.83
C GLU A 160 -3.01 20.24 -6.35
N GLU A 161 -2.90 18.91 -6.43
CA GLU A 161 -3.91 17.97 -5.92
C GLU A 161 -4.10 18.12 -4.42
N ILE A 162 -3.01 18.09 -3.64
CA ILE A 162 -3.02 18.22 -2.18
C ILE A 162 -3.60 19.57 -1.75
N LYS A 163 -3.26 20.64 -2.46
CA LYS A 163 -3.82 21.97 -2.22
C LYS A 163 -5.32 22.04 -2.51
N ALA A 164 -5.79 21.36 -3.54
CA ALA A 164 -7.23 21.27 -3.80
C ALA A 164 -7.94 20.47 -2.72
N MET A 165 -7.37 19.33 -2.31
CA MET A 165 -7.89 18.48 -1.24
C MET A 165 -7.93 19.18 0.13
N SER A 166 -7.07 20.16 0.42
CA SER A 166 -7.05 20.87 1.69
C SER A 166 -8.33 21.69 1.95
N LYS A 167 -9.09 21.97 0.90
CA LYS A 167 -10.39 22.66 1.00
C LYS A 167 -11.54 21.71 1.33
N ALA A 168 -11.32 20.41 1.23
CA ALA A 168 -12.32 19.42 1.57
C ALA A 168 -12.62 19.42 3.08
N ILE A 169 -13.85 19.04 3.41
CA ILE A 169 -14.29 18.94 4.79
C ILE A 169 -14.08 17.49 5.23
N GLN A 170 -13.28 17.28 6.27
CA GLN A 170 -12.93 15.95 6.78
C GLN A 170 -14.15 15.25 7.39
N ALA A 171 -14.21 13.94 7.30
CA ALA A 171 -15.31 13.13 7.82
C ALA A 171 -15.45 13.22 9.36
N PHE A 172 -14.33 13.45 10.06
CA PHE A 172 -14.25 13.48 11.52
C PHE A 172 -13.08 14.35 12.01
N GLU A 173 -12.99 14.54 13.31
CA GLU A 173 -11.84 15.18 13.98
C GLU A 173 -10.56 14.37 13.74
N PRO A 174 -9.46 14.96 13.26
CA PRO A 174 -8.20 14.25 13.06
C PRO A 174 -7.80 13.41 14.28
N GLY A 175 -7.42 12.16 14.06
CA GLY A 175 -6.97 11.24 15.07
C GLY A 175 -8.05 10.56 15.90
N THR A 176 -9.35 10.81 15.67
CA THR A 176 -10.44 10.16 16.42
C THR A 176 -10.86 8.83 15.85
N HIS A 177 -10.83 8.67 14.52
CA HIS A 177 -11.20 7.46 13.80
C HIS A 177 -10.09 7.02 12.86
N TRP A 178 -10.12 5.76 12.44
CA TRP A 178 -9.31 5.25 11.36
C TRP A 178 -10.15 5.17 10.08
N LEU A 179 -9.60 5.67 8.97
CA LEU A 179 -10.30 5.64 7.69
C LEU A 179 -9.32 5.48 6.54
N TYR A 180 -9.45 4.37 5.80
CA TYR A 180 -8.61 4.11 4.63
C TYR A 180 -8.93 5.08 3.51
N GLY A 181 -7.92 5.82 3.05
CA GLY A 181 -8.15 6.84 2.04
C GLY A 181 -6.93 7.62 1.61
N PHE A 182 -7.13 8.89 1.26
CA PHE A 182 -6.15 9.78 0.63
C PHE A 182 -5.03 10.29 1.55
N SER A 183 -4.89 9.80 2.76
CA SER A 183 -3.73 10.13 3.63
C SER A 183 -2.38 9.92 2.93
N SER A 184 -2.28 8.92 2.07
CA SER A 184 -1.05 8.60 1.34
C SER A 184 -0.61 9.71 0.38
N GLU A 185 -1.56 10.49 -0.17
CA GLU A 185 -1.22 11.66 -1.01
C GLU A 185 -0.53 12.73 -0.18
N LEU A 186 -1.01 12.96 1.05
CA LEU A 186 -0.39 13.90 1.97
C LEU A 186 1.02 13.47 2.38
N VAL A 187 1.23 12.16 2.56
CA VAL A 187 2.57 11.60 2.82
C VAL A 187 3.51 11.85 1.64
N ALA A 188 3.03 11.58 0.42
CA ALA A 188 3.84 11.82 -0.79
C ALA A 188 4.18 13.30 -0.96
N GLY A 189 3.21 14.20 -0.77
CA GLY A 189 3.44 15.63 -0.84
C GLY A 189 4.35 16.17 0.26
N LEU A 190 4.25 15.66 1.47
CA LEU A 190 5.17 15.96 2.56
C LEU A 190 6.62 15.60 2.18
N ILE A 191 6.82 14.41 1.59
CA ILE A 191 8.14 13.95 1.13
C ILE A 191 8.70 14.89 0.06
N GLU A 192 7.89 15.29 -0.94
CA GLU A 192 8.32 16.21 -1.99
C GLU A 192 8.77 17.56 -1.44
N VAL A 193 7.99 18.13 -0.52
CA VAL A 193 8.31 19.42 0.11
C VAL A 193 9.59 19.34 0.94
N ILE A 194 9.75 18.27 1.73
CA ILE A 194 10.95 18.08 2.57
C ILE A 194 12.20 17.87 1.72
N CYS A 195 12.09 17.15 0.62
CA CYS A 195 13.23 16.79 -0.23
C CYS A 195 13.47 17.79 -1.37
N GLU A 196 12.54 18.71 -1.65
CA GLU A 196 12.56 19.62 -2.80
C GLU A 196 12.76 18.87 -4.14
N LYS A 197 12.15 17.68 -4.25
CA LYS A 197 12.27 16.77 -5.40
C LYS A 197 10.95 16.07 -5.65
N SER A 198 10.77 15.55 -6.87
CA SER A 198 9.64 14.66 -7.17
C SER A 198 9.67 13.42 -6.29
N ILE A 199 8.51 12.86 -5.98
CA ILE A 199 8.43 11.62 -5.19
C ILE A 199 9.18 10.47 -5.88
N ASP A 200 9.19 10.42 -7.22
CA ASP A 200 9.90 9.41 -7.99
C ASP A 200 11.43 9.51 -7.81
N ASP A 201 11.99 10.74 -7.83
CA ASP A 201 13.42 10.95 -7.59
C ASP A 201 13.80 10.60 -6.16
N VAL A 202 12.91 10.88 -5.20
CA VAL A 202 13.13 10.53 -3.79
C VAL A 202 13.10 9.01 -3.61
N PHE A 203 12.10 8.31 -4.15
CA PHE A 203 12.06 6.85 -4.13
C PHE A 203 13.30 6.24 -4.74
N LYS A 204 13.70 6.73 -5.92
CA LYS A 204 14.88 6.23 -6.61
C LYS A 204 16.13 6.35 -5.75
N SER A 205 16.39 7.55 -5.21
CA SER A 205 17.64 7.82 -4.48
C SER A 205 17.68 7.23 -3.07
N LEU A 206 16.56 7.25 -2.33
CA LEU A 206 16.52 6.79 -0.93
C LEU A 206 16.19 5.31 -0.78
N LEU A 207 15.50 4.70 -1.75
CA LEU A 207 14.98 3.36 -1.60
C LEU A 207 15.35 2.42 -2.74
N PHE A 208 15.02 2.75 -4.01
CA PHE A 208 15.14 1.78 -5.10
C PHE A 208 16.60 1.49 -5.49
N GLU A 209 17.44 2.50 -5.61
CA GLU A 209 18.87 2.29 -5.90
C GLU A 209 19.61 1.58 -4.74
N PRO A 210 19.44 2.00 -3.45
CA PRO A 210 20.06 1.30 -2.34
C PRO A 210 19.63 -0.16 -2.17
N LEU A 211 18.39 -0.49 -2.55
CA LEU A 211 17.82 -1.85 -2.47
C LEU A 211 17.91 -2.63 -3.79
N GLU A 212 18.59 -2.07 -4.80
CA GLU A 212 18.74 -2.70 -6.13
C GLU A 212 17.39 -3.06 -6.80
N MET A 213 16.34 -2.27 -6.58
CA MET A 213 15.00 -2.45 -7.15
C MET A 213 14.95 -1.90 -8.59
N ARG A 214 15.62 -2.56 -9.51
CA ARG A 214 15.93 -2.07 -10.88
C ARG A 214 14.75 -2.08 -11.85
N SER A 215 13.70 -2.81 -11.52
CA SER A 215 12.45 -2.92 -12.31
C SER A 215 11.25 -2.33 -11.57
N THR A 216 11.49 -1.43 -10.62
CA THR A 216 10.47 -0.76 -9.80
C THR A 216 10.39 0.71 -10.14
N GLY A 217 9.18 1.23 -10.30
CA GLY A 217 8.95 2.63 -10.60
C GLY A 217 7.47 2.97 -10.74
N SER A 218 7.18 4.24 -11.07
CA SER A 218 5.84 4.76 -11.33
C SER A 218 5.60 5.03 -12.83
N HIS A 219 6.66 5.31 -13.58
CA HIS A 219 6.62 5.53 -15.04
C HIS A 219 7.40 4.45 -15.76
N PHE A 220 6.92 4.05 -16.95
CA PHE A 220 7.61 3.06 -17.78
C PHE A 220 8.97 3.57 -18.23
N PHE A 221 9.96 2.70 -18.13
CA PHE A 221 11.32 2.89 -18.58
C PHE A 221 11.88 1.55 -19.11
N GLY A 222 12.88 1.63 -20.00
CA GLY A 222 13.49 0.42 -20.58
C GLY A 222 12.45 -0.49 -21.21
N ASP A 223 12.48 -1.77 -20.85
CA ASP A 223 11.57 -2.83 -21.32
C ASP A 223 10.39 -3.14 -20.36
N ILE A 224 10.14 -2.29 -19.38
CA ILE A 224 9.11 -2.53 -18.33
C ILE A 224 7.73 -2.77 -18.91
N SER A 225 7.30 -1.96 -19.90
CA SER A 225 5.97 -2.10 -20.51
C SER A 225 5.79 -3.44 -21.22
N GLU A 226 6.87 -4.03 -21.77
CA GLU A 226 6.84 -5.33 -22.44
C GLU A 226 6.72 -6.50 -21.46
N ARG A 227 7.21 -6.29 -20.22
CA ARG A 227 7.21 -7.30 -19.14
C ARG A 227 6.03 -7.16 -18.19
N LEU A 228 5.16 -6.15 -18.42
CA LEU A 228 4.02 -5.87 -17.54
C LEU A 228 2.97 -6.97 -17.68
N VAL A 229 2.65 -7.61 -16.55
CA VAL A 229 1.58 -8.61 -16.48
C VAL A 229 0.24 -7.95 -16.81
N LYS A 230 -0.54 -8.53 -17.73
CA LYS A 230 -1.87 -8.03 -18.04
C LYS A 230 -2.76 -8.06 -16.81
N LEU A 231 -3.55 -7.01 -16.63
CA LEU A 231 -4.62 -7.00 -15.66
C LEU A 231 -5.81 -7.73 -16.28
N TYR A 232 -6.35 -8.72 -15.56
CA TYR A 232 -7.54 -9.45 -15.97
C TYR A 232 -8.73 -9.11 -15.06
N GLN A 233 -9.91 -9.13 -15.67
CA GLN A 233 -11.18 -9.05 -14.95
C GLN A 233 -11.90 -10.39 -15.06
N LYS A 234 -12.35 -10.92 -13.92
CA LYS A 234 -13.10 -12.17 -13.83
C LYS A 234 -14.56 -11.84 -13.57
N ASP A 235 -15.46 -12.35 -14.40
CA ASP A 235 -16.89 -12.18 -14.22
C ASP A 235 -17.47 -13.17 -13.18
N GLU A 236 -18.76 -13.06 -12.92
CA GLU A 236 -19.50 -13.92 -12.00
C GLU A 236 -19.52 -15.40 -12.41
N ASN A 237 -19.31 -15.71 -13.70
CA ASN A 237 -19.22 -17.06 -14.24
C ASN A 237 -17.78 -17.60 -14.23
N GLY A 238 -16.82 -16.80 -13.77
CA GLY A 238 -15.40 -17.15 -13.72
C GLY A 238 -14.66 -16.94 -15.04
N LEU A 239 -15.27 -16.29 -16.05
CA LEU A 239 -14.65 -16.02 -17.33
C LEU A 239 -13.70 -14.81 -17.21
N LEU A 240 -12.46 -14.99 -17.66
CA LEU A 240 -11.44 -13.95 -17.71
C LEU A 240 -11.59 -13.10 -18.98
N SER A 241 -11.45 -11.80 -18.81
CA SER A 241 -11.32 -10.82 -19.90
C SER A 241 -10.25 -9.79 -19.55
N PRO A 242 -9.64 -9.10 -20.54
CA PRO A 242 -8.72 -8.01 -20.26
C PRO A 242 -9.37 -6.95 -19.37
N GLY A 243 -8.67 -6.56 -18.33
CA GLY A 243 -9.08 -5.50 -17.42
C GLY A 243 -8.94 -4.09 -18.05
N PRO A 244 -9.34 -3.04 -17.31
CA PRO A 244 -9.35 -1.68 -17.83
C PRO A 244 -7.93 -1.16 -18.11
N SER A 245 -7.66 -0.74 -19.34
CA SER A 245 -6.36 -0.23 -19.81
C SER A 245 -6.03 1.19 -19.32
N TRP A 246 -6.98 1.92 -18.73
CA TRP A 246 -6.73 3.30 -18.27
C TRP A 246 -5.70 3.38 -17.15
N PHE A 247 -5.48 2.30 -16.39
CA PHE A 247 -4.43 2.22 -15.41
C PHE A 247 -3.03 2.40 -16.04
N ASP A 248 -2.83 1.87 -17.25
CA ASP A 248 -1.52 1.87 -17.90
C ASP A 248 -1.16 3.25 -18.44
N LYS A 249 -2.16 4.05 -18.83
CA LYS A 249 -1.93 5.42 -19.30
C LYS A 249 -1.23 6.29 -18.27
N LYS A 250 -1.46 6.01 -16.98
CA LYS A 250 -0.81 6.75 -15.88
C LYS A 250 0.67 6.42 -15.71
N HIS A 251 1.14 5.34 -16.31
CA HIS A 251 2.54 4.95 -16.28
C HIS A 251 3.34 5.45 -17.47
N LEU A 252 2.68 6.11 -18.44
CA LEU A 252 3.37 6.67 -19.61
C LEU A 252 4.28 7.83 -19.18
N PRO A 253 5.49 7.94 -19.76
CA PRO A 253 6.37 9.07 -19.51
C PRO A 253 5.68 10.40 -19.85
N GLY A 254 5.84 11.39 -18.98
CA GLY A 254 5.22 12.71 -19.13
C GLY A 254 3.82 12.83 -18.51
N GLU A 255 3.25 11.76 -17.97
CA GLU A 255 2.04 11.84 -17.16
C GLU A 255 2.39 12.36 -15.76
N GLU A 256 1.97 13.58 -15.44
CA GLU A 256 2.37 14.28 -14.21
C GLU A 256 1.58 13.88 -12.96
N ASN A 257 0.46 13.15 -13.13
CA ASN A 257 -0.39 12.73 -12.01
C ASN A 257 0.26 11.64 -11.16
N GLN A 258 1.29 12.02 -10.45
CA GLN A 258 2.00 11.16 -9.51
C GLN A 258 1.18 11.01 -8.23
N ARG A 259 0.48 9.88 -8.10
CA ARG A 259 -0.30 9.57 -6.90
C ARG A 259 0.50 8.64 -5.99
N GLY A 260 0.73 9.04 -4.75
CA GLY A 260 1.52 8.28 -3.78
C GLY A 260 0.97 6.90 -3.42
N TRP A 261 -0.28 6.60 -3.73
CA TRP A 261 -1.00 5.48 -3.13
C TRP A 261 -1.13 4.22 -3.97
N ALA A 262 -0.96 4.26 -5.31
CA ALA A 262 -1.31 3.13 -6.16
C ALA A 262 -0.51 3.04 -7.47
N ARG A 263 0.63 3.70 -7.58
CA ARG A 263 1.27 3.96 -8.88
C ARG A 263 2.49 3.14 -9.19
N LEU A 264 3.01 2.41 -8.23
CA LEU A 264 4.20 1.62 -8.49
C LEU A 264 3.87 0.34 -9.24
N PHE A 265 4.80 -0.04 -10.07
CA PHE A 265 4.97 -1.41 -10.56
C PHE A 265 6.29 -1.97 -10.03
N SER A 266 6.38 -3.28 -9.92
CA SER A 266 7.59 -3.98 -9.45
C SER A 266 7.61 -5.43 -9.90
N THR A 267 8.76 -6.07 -9.83
CA THR A 267 8.88 -7.53 -9.84
C THR A 267 8.74 -8.09 -8.43
N VAL A 268 8.46 -9.38 -8.31
CA VAL A 268 8.44 -10.08 -7.01
C VAL A 268 9.80 -9.97 -6.32
N ASN A 269 10.89 -10.12 -7.09
CA ASN A 269 12.25 -10.08 -6.58
C ASN A 269 12.67 -8.68 -6.08
N ASP A 270 12.40 -7.61 -6.86
CA ASP A 270 12.71 -6.25 -6.42
C ASP A 270 11.97 -5.90 -5.12
N TYR A 271 10.68 -6.26 -5.07
CA TYR A 271 9.87 -6.04 -3.88
C TYR A 271 10.34 -6.91 -2.71
N GLY A 272 10.87 -8.11 -3.00
CA GLY A 272 11.54 -8.99 -2.05
C GLY A 272 12.73 -8.32 -1.36
N ASN A 273 13.51 -7.51 -2.07
CA ASN A 273 14.64 -6.76 -1.49
C ASN A 273 14.16 -5.76 -0.41
N LEU A 274 13.04 -5.05 -0.67
CA LEU A 274 12.44 -4.14 0.31
C LEU A 274 11.94 -4.90 1.55
N LEU A 275 11.21 -6.00 1.36
CA LEU A 275 10.66 -6.76 2.47
C LEU A 275 11.74 -7.48 3.27
N GLU A 276 12.79 -7.97 2.62
CA GLU A 276 13.98 -8.52 3.28
C GLU A 276 14.62 -7.46 4.19
N MET A 277 14.84 -6.25 3.69
CA MET A 277 15.37 -5.15 4.48
C MET A 277 14.51 -4.89 5.72
N LEU A 278 13.19 -4.83 5.56
CA LEU A 278 12.26 -4.60 6.68
C LEU A 278 12.25 -5.77 7.68
N ALA A 279 12.28 -7.02 7.20
CA ALA A 279 12.32 -8.22 8.05
C ALA A 279 13.66 -8.36 8.80
N ASN A 280 14.76 -7.92 8.20
CA ASN A 280 16.10 -7.98 8.78
C ASN A 280 16.49 -6.73 9.60
N GLY A 281 15.50 -6.00 10.12
CA GLY A 281 15.74 -4.85 11.00
C GLY A 281 16.44 -3.68 10.31
N GLY A 282 16.19 -3.51 9.02
CA GLY A 282 16.67 -2.39 8.23
C GLY A 282 17.99 -2.64 7.48
N LEU A 283 18.49 -3.87 7.52
CA LEU A 283 19.73 -4.27 6.87
C LEU A 283 19.45 -4.92 5.50
N PHE A 284 20.15 -4.46 4.48
CA PHE A 284 20.19 -5.08 3.14
C PHE A 284 21.63 -5.13 2.66
N GLN A 285 22.15 -6.31 2.31
CA GLN A 285 23.52 -6.52 1.82
C GLN A 285 24.60 -5.80 2.67
N ASN A 286 24.52 -5.94 4.01
CA ASN A 286 25.40 -5.27 5.00
C ASN A 286 25.31 -3.73 5.03
N ARG A 287 24.28 -3.13 4.43
CA ARG A 287 24.02 -1.69 4.49
C ARG A 287 22.78 -1.43 5.34
N THR A 288 22.86 -0.50 6.25
CA THR A 288 21.68 -0.02 6.99
C THR A 288 20.94 0.98 6.11
N ILE A 289 19.68 0.66 5.76
CA ILE A 289 18.78 1.53 4.99
C ILE A 289 17.85 2.29 5.94
N LEU A 290 17.37 1.62 6.99
CA LEU A 290 16.49 2.18 8.01
C LEU A 290 16.83 1.55 9.36
N GLY A 291 16.81 2.33 10.44
CA GLY A 291 17.12 1.81 11.77
C GLY A 291 16.05 0.85 12.28
N ARG A 292 16.49 -0.22 12.95
CA ARG A 292 15.57 -1.23 13.53
C ARG A 292 14.51 -0.61 14.45
N LYS A 293 14.87 0.38 15.26
CA LYS A 293 13.90 1.05 16.15
C LYS A 293 12.85 1.85 15.40
N THR A 294 13.20 2.37 14.22
CA THR A 294 12.26 3.07 13.35
C THR A 294 11.28 2.08 12.71
N ILE A 295 11.74 0.88 12.32
CA ILE A 295 10.88 -0.21 11.86
C ILE A 295 9.96 -0.68 12.99
N ASP A 296 10.48 -0.85 14.21
CA ASP A 296 9.67 -1.22 15.39
C ASP A 296 8.56 -0.19 15.64
N LEU A 297 8.87 1.12 15.50
CA LEU A 297 7.87 2.19 15.60
C LEU A 297 6.85 2.12 14.45
N MET A 298 7.32 1.92 13.22
CA MET A 298 6.46 1.83 12.03
C MET A 298 5.40 0.73 12.16
N ARG A 299 5.78 -0.44 12.68
CA ARG A 299 4.90 -1.61 12.84
C ARG A 299 4.16 -1.66 14.19
N CYS A 300 4.37 -0.70 15.09
CA CYS A 300 3.64 -0.67 16.35
C CYS A 300 2.17 -0.33 16.10
N ASN A 301 1.25 -1.13 16.66
CA ASN A 301 -0.17 -0.79 16.60
C ASN A 301 -0.43 0.54 17.32
N GLY A 302 -0.90 1.52 16.57
CA GLY A 302 -1.26 2.86 17.06
C GLY A 302 -2.77 3.10 17.18
N LEU A 303 -3.59 2.05 17.02
CA LEU A 303 -5.05 2.15 17.13
C LEU A 303 -5.53 1.84 18.54
N ASN A 304 -6.43 2.68 19.06
CA ASN A 304 -7.20 2.39 20.26
C ASN A 304 -8.38 1.44 19.94
N THR A 305 -9.18 1.10 20.94
CA THR A 305 -10.29 0.14 20.79
C THR A 305 -11.32 0.58 19.74
N ASP A 306 -11.71 1.86 19.74
CA ASP A 306 -12.73 2.36 18.81
C ASP A 306 -12.17 2.39 17.36
N GLN A 307 -10.92 2.81 17.18
CA GLN A 307 -10.23 2.81 15.91
C GLN A 307 -9.95 1.40 15.37
N LEU A 308 -9.79 0.41 16.26
CA LEU A 308 -9.72 -0.99 15.85
C LEU A 308 -11.05 -1.49 15.29
N MET A 309 -12.20 -1.00 15.79
CA MET A 309 -13.50 -1.32 15.21
C MET A 309 -13.67 -0.70 13.81
N ASP A 310 -13.13 0.50 13.58
CA ASP A 310 -13.12 1.11 12.24
C ASP A 310 -12.23 0.30 11.26
N PHE A 311 -11.15 -0.29 11.75
CA PHE A 311 -10.14 -0.96 10.92
C PHE A 311 -10.41 -2.44 10.66
N GLN A 312 -10.94 -3.17 11.66
CA GLN A 312 -11.08 -4.61 11.61
C GLN A 312 -12.31 -5.05 10.83
N ASP A 313 -12.10 -5.42 9.58
CA ASP A 313 -13.03 -6.18 8.75
C ASP A 313 -12.65 -7.67 8.71
N THR A 314 -13.28 -8.44 7.82
CA THR A 314 -12.99 -9.89 7.66
C THR A 314 -11.53 -10.14 7.24
N TYR A 315 -10.95 -9.28 6.40
CA TYR A 315 -9.58 -9.44 5.92
C TYR A 315 -8.53 -8.95 6.94
N ASN A 316 -8.86 -7.95 7.74
CA ASN A 316 -7.97 -7.35 8.73
C ASN A 316 -8.23 -7.87 10.16
N ALA A 317 -9.06 -8.90 10.34
CA ALA A 317 -9.29 -9.52 11.64
C ALA A 317 -7.96 -9.95 12.27
N GLY A 318 -7.76 -9.62 13.55
CA GLY A 318 -6.51 -9.91 14.28
C GLY A 318 -5.36 -8.94 14.02
N TYR A 319 -5.54 -7.97 13.13
CA TYR A 319 -4.53 -6.93 12.87
C TYR A 319 -4.87 -5.62 13.55
N GLY A 320 -3.84 -4.84 13.87
CA GLY A 320 -3.86 -3.42 14.12
C GLY A 320 -3.18 -2.67 12.99
N TYR A 321 -3.04 -1.34 13.12
CA TYR A 321 -2.42 -0.49 12.13
C TYR A 321 -1.36 0.42 12.77
N GLY A 322 -0.20 0.47 12.14
CA GLY A 322 0.91 1.33 12.56
C GLY A 322 1.02 2.58 11.70
N LEU A 323 2.23 2.89 11.26
CA LEU A 323 2.52 4.00 10.35
C LEU A 323 2.60 3.45 8.92
N GLY A 324 1.44 3.34 8.26
CA GLY A 324 1.31 2.92 6.87
C GLY A 324 1.28 1.41 6.62
N VAL A 325 1.29 0.59 7.66
CA VAL A 325 1.27 -0.88 7.57
C VAL A 325 0.29 -1.48 8.58
N LYS A 326 -0.35 -2.58 8.22
CA LYS A 326 -1.07 -3.41 9.18
C LYS A 326 -0.10 -4.34 9.90
N THR A 327 -0.37 -4.62 11.16
CA THR A 327 0.49 -5.42 12.03
C THR A 327 -0.33 -6.46 12.77
N LEU A 328 0.12 -7.71 12.76
CA LEU A 328 -0.56 -8.79 13.45
C LEU A 328 -0.45 -8.63 14.97
N ILE A 329 -1.59 -8.49 15.65
CA ILE A 329 -1.69 -8.29 17.09
C ILE A 329 -2.44 -9.43 17.80
N GLN A 330 -3.23 -10.23 17.08
CA GLN A 330 -4.02 -11.35 17.59
C GLN A 330 -4.07 -12.46 16.53
N PRO A 331 -3.06 -13.36 16.46
CA PRO A 331 -2.98 -14.41 15.43
C PRO A 331 -4.21 -15.32 15.40
N GLU A 332 -4.77 -15.62 16.57
CA GLU A 332 -5.96 -16.47 16.71
C GLU A 332 -7.21 -15.87 16.02
N LYS A 333 -7.32 -14.55 15.96
CA LYS A 333 -8.38 -13.85 15.21
C LYS A 333 -8.04 -13.70 13.74
N GLY A 334 -6.76 -13.63 13.41
CA GLY A 334 -6.27 -13.56 12.03
C GLY A 334 -6.43 -14.87 11.26
N ASN A 335 -6.77 -15.96 11.93
CA ASN A 335 -6.90 -17.30 11.35
C ASN A 335 -5.66 -17.79 10.60
N HIS A 336 -4.47 -17.47 11.12
CA HIS A 336 -3.21 -17.92 10.51
C HIS A 336 -2.09 -18.06 11.54
N ASN A 337 -1.01 -18.71 11.12
CA ASN A 337 0.14 -19.12 11.93
C ASN A 337 1.32 -18.14 11.89
N GLY A 338 1.11 -16.89 11.50
CA GLY A 338 2.15 -15.85 11.52
C GLY A 338 2.50 -15.39 12.93
N SER A 339 3.66 -14.73 13.07
CA SER A 339 4.16 -14.24 14.35
C SER A 339 3.52 -12.91 14.75
N LEU A 340 3.36 -12.70 16.06
CA LEU A 340 3.00 -11.38 16.58
C LEU A 340 3.97 -10.31 16.07
N GLY A 341 3.43 -9.22 15.54
CA GLY A 341 4.21 -8.13 15.00
C GLY A 341 4.69 -8.32 13.57
N ALA A 342 4.33 -9.42 12.89
CA ALA A 342 4.44 -9.51 11.44
C ALA A 342 3.60 -8.40 10.80
N PHE A 343 4.12 -7.72 9.77
CA PHE A 343 3.50 -6.53 9.22
C PHE A 343 3.64 -6.43 7.71
N GLY A 344 2.74 -5.73 7.07
CA GLY A 344 2.73 -5.58 5.61
C GLY A 344 1.51 -4.84 5.10
N TRP A 345 1.18 -5.02 3.84
CA TRP A 345 -0.02 -4.49 3.21
C TRP A 345 -0.43 -5.33 1.99
N THR A 346 -1.55 -4.94 1.35
CA THR A 346 -2.10 -5.58 0.16
C THR A 346 -2.38 -4.54 -0.94
N GLY A 347 -2.51 -5.01 -2.17
CA GLY A 347 -2.88 -4.21 -3.33
C GLY A 347 -4.15 -4.70 -4.00
N GLY A 348 -4.99 -3.78 -4.45
CA GLY A 348 -6.33 -4.06 -5.00
C GLY A 348 -6.36 -4.96 -6.23
N PHE A 349 -5.21 -5.32 -6.81
CA PHE A 349 -5.12 -6.27 -7.93
C PHE A 349 -4.62 -7.65 -7.51
N GLY A 350 -4.42 -7.89 -6.19
CA GLY A 350 -4.01 -9.19 -5.65
C GLY A 350 -2.54 -9.28 -5.26
N THR A 351 -1.81 -8.17 -5.25
CA THR A 351 -0.46 -8.13 -4.68
C THR A 351 -0.53 -8.09 -3.15
N TRP A 352 0.38 -8.79 -2.49
CA TRP A 352 0.51 -8.83 -1.04
C TRP A 352 1.97 -9.04 -0.64
N ALA A 353 2.37 -8.38 0.44
CA ALA A 353 3.69 -8.56 1.02
C ALA A 353 3.65 -8.44 2.55
N GLU A 354 4.49 -9.24 3.20
CA GLU A 354 4.59 -9.31 4.66
C GLU A 354 6.05 -9.49 5.09
N ALA A 355 6.46 -8.73 6.09
CA ALA A 355 7.72 -8.87 6.79
C ALA A 355 7.47 -9.38 8.21
N ASP A 356 8.18 -10.40 8.61
CA ASP A 356 8.18 -10.94 9.98
C ASP A 356 9.58 -10.88 10.58
N PRO A 357 9.90 -9.82 11.35
CA PRO A 357 11.21 -9.69 11.98
C PRO A 357 11.52 -10.75 13.03
N SER A 358 10.50 -11.43 13.58
CA SER A 358 10.72 -12.48 14.57
C SER A 358 11.40 -13.70 13.96
N GLU A 359 11.04 -14.01 12.72
CA GLU A 359 11.58 -15.12 11.94
C GLU A 359 12.65 -14.69 10.93
N GLY A 360 12.86 -13.38 10.75
CA GLY A 360 13.65 -12.85 9.65
C GLY A 360 13.06 -13.21 8.29
N LEU A 361 11.73 -13.31 8.23
CA LEU A 361 10.98 -13.80 7.07
C LEU A 361 10.39 -12.65 6.27
N SER A 362 10.52 -12.72 4.95
CA SER A 362 9.80 -11.85 4.03
C SER A 362 9.04 -12.68 3.00
N ILE A 363 7.80 -12.27 2.72
CA ILE A 363 6.89 -12.93 1.79
C ILE A 363 6.43 -11.88 0.80
N VAL A 364 6.56 -12.17 -0.50
CA VAL A 364 6.02 -11.34 -1.58
C VAL A 364 5.24 -12.21 -2.54
N TYR A 365 3.94 -11.99 -2.60
CA TYR A 365 3.02 -12.65 -3.51
C TYR A 365 2.39 -11.63 -4.46
N MET A 366 2.35 -11.94 -5.75
CA MET A 366 1.78 -11.04 -6.75
C MET A 366 0.95 -11.78 -7.80
N HIS A 367 -0.25 -11.26 -8.04
CA HIS A 367 -1.03 -11.46 -9.25
C HIS A 367 -1.72 -10.16 -9.66
N ASN A 368 -2.30 -10.09 -10.86
CA ASN A 368 -3.06 -8.92 -11.31
C ASN A 368 -4.43 -9.35 -11.88
N GLN A 369 -5.46 -9.32 -11.02
CA GLN A 369 -6.85 -9.69 -11.32
C GLN A 369 -7.85 -8.82 -10.54
N ILE A 370 -9.03 -8.61 -11.09
CA ILE A 370 -10.20 -7.98 -10.46
C ILE A 370 -11.42 -8.94 -10.61
N PRO A 371 -12.14 -9.29 -9.53
CA PRO A 371 -11.78 -9.06 -8.13
C PRO A 371 -10.50 -9.82 -7.75
N ASN A 372 -9.79 -9.33 -6.74
CA ASN A 372 -8.46 -9.84 -6.38
C ASN A 372 -8.46 -11.14 -5.56
N GLU A 373 -9.61 -11.61 -5.12
CA GLU A 373 -9.82 -12.83 -4.31
C GLU A 373 -8.86 -12.94 -3.08
N GLU A 374 -8.44 -11.81 -2.51
CA GLU A 374 -7.40 -11.76 -1.47
C GLU A 374 -7.73 -12.60 -0.23
N LEU A 375 -8.99 -12.63 0.22
CA LEU A 375 -9.42 -13.47 1.33
C LEU A 375 -9.17 -14.97 1.09
N TYR A 376 -9.37 -15.41 -0.14
CA TYR A 376 -9.15 -16.81 -0.49
C TYR A 376 -7.68 -17.13 -0.69
N VAL A 377 -6.95 -16.24 -1.38
CA VAL A 377 -5.58 -16.49 -1.85
C VAL A 377 -4.55 -16.21 -0.76
N HIS A 378 -4.53 -14.98 -0.21
CA HIS A 378 -3.44 -14.54 0.66
C HIS A 378 -3.36 -15.36 1.96
N HIS A 379 -4.50 -15.67 2.58
CA HIS A 379 -4.52 -16.48 3.81
C HIS A 379 -3.96 -17.89 3.59
N ARG A 380 -4.27 -18.54 2.46
CA ARG A 380 -3.76 -19.87 2.14
C ARG A 380 -2.28 -19.88 1.86
N VAL A 381 -1.83 -18.92 1.05
CA VAL A 381 -0.40 -18.78 0.73
C VAL A 381 0.40 -18.49 2.01
N ARG A 382 -0.06 -17.56 2.85
CA ARG A 382 0.57 -17.24 4.14
C ARG A 382 0.69 -18.48 5.03
N THR A 383 -0.43 -19.17 5.25
CA THR A 383 -0.44 -20.37 6.11
C THR A 383 0.52 -21.45 5.61
N ALA A 384 0.59 -21.67 4.30
CA ALA A 384 1.50 -22.64 3.71
C ALA A 384 2.97 -22.20 3.85
N VAL A 385 3.27 -20.91 3.66
CA VAL A 385 4.64 -20.37 3.82
C VAL A 385 5.12 -20.51 5.26
N TYR A 386 4.31 -20.13 6.25
CA TYR A 386 4.69 -20.33 7.66
C TYR A 386 4.81 -21.81 8.05
N GLY A 387 4.20 -22.72 7.30
CA GLY A 387 4.39 -24.16 7.44
C GLY A 387 5.75 -24.69 6.94
N LEU A 388 6.53 -23.86 6.20
CA LEU A 388 7.89 -24.20 5.74
C LEU A 388 8.96 -23.89 6.79
N ILE A 389 8.64 -23.05 7.77
CA ILE A 389 9.61 -22.55 8.76
C ILE A 389 9.75 -23.59 9.88
N GLU A 390 11.00 -23.90 10.24
CA GLU A 390 11.36 -24.82 11.33
C GLU A 390 11.51 -24.10 12.67
#